data_a74c453102bb22b48cf60aa0a53e7b42
#
_entry.id   a74c453102bb22b48cf60aa0a53e7b42
#
_cell.length_a   1.000
_cell.length_b   1.000
_cell.length_c   1.000
_cell.angle_alpha   90.00
_cell.angle_beta   90.00
_cell.angle_gamma   90.00
#
_symmetry.space_group_name_H-M   'P 1'
#
loop_
_entity.id
_entity.type
_entity.pdbx_description
1 polymer ?
#
loop_
_entity_poly.entity_id
_entity_poly.type
_entity_poly.pdbx_seq_one_letter_code
_entity_poly.pdbx_strand_id
1 'polypeptide(L)'
;PDETLHKLVFGGYNRKVEHPRTEFDWLTRDARIVDAYIAHPMCGFTETTGLLRDLMTGIRYIEKPESLAAMRKELPVFFIAGGDDPVGNYGKGVRQSADAFRKAGMADVSVHIYPLCRHEILNEINREEVYGDILQWLSSHMKKSSPST
;
A
#
# COMPACT_ATOMS: atom_id res chain seq x y z
N PRO A 1 -9.92 -14.53 17.62
CA PRO A 1 -8.54 -14.00 17.46
C PRO A 1 -7.53 -15.13 17.65
N ASP A 2 -6.46 -15.11 16.89
CA ASP A 2 -5.37 -16.10 16.96
C ASP A 2 -4.04 -15.34 17.12
N GLU A 3 -3.59 -15.20 18.36
CA GLU A 3 -2.37 -14.50 18.75
C GLU A 3 -1.10 -15.08 18.08
N THR A 4 -1.07 -16.40 17.89
CA THR A 4 0.08 -17.07 17.27
C THR A 4 0.16 -16.70 15.78
N LEU A 5 -0.98 -16.73 15.10
CA LEU A 5 -1.07 -16.37 13.70
C LEU A 5 -0.81 -14.87 13.50
N HIS A 6 -1.34 -14.02 14.37
CA HIS A 6 -1.05 -12.58 14.39
C HIS A 6 0.45 -12.31 14.48
N LYS A 7 1.15 -12.90 15.44
CA LYS A 7 2.60 -12.77 15.60
C LYS A 7 3.38 -13.29 14.39
N LEU A 8 2.92 -14.36 13.76
CA LEU A 8 3.55 -14.91 12.57
C LEU A 8 3.46 -13.94 11.38
N VAL A 9 2.34 -13.28 11.21
CA VAL A 9 2.09 -12.34 10.10
C VAL A 9 2.74 -10.99 10.34
N PHE A 10 2.55 -10.39 11.53
CA PHE A 10 2.91 -8.99 11.81
C PHE A 10 4.17 -8.83 12.67
N GLY A 11 4.58 -9.86 13.41
CA GLY A 11 5.66 -9.76 14.40
C GLY A 11 7.05 -9.37 13.85
N GLY A 12 7.22 -9.38 12.52
CA GLY A 12 8.45 -8.96 11.85
C GLY A 12 8.41 -7.55 11.28
N TYR A 13 7.29 -6.83 11.37
CA TYR A 13 7.09 -5.58 10.61
C TYR A 13 7.96 -4.42 11.12
N ASN A 14 8.25 -4.36 12.41
CA ASN A 14 9.17 -3.36 12.97
C ASN A 14 10.67 -3.70 12.81
N ARG A 15 11.04 -4.79 12.13
CA ARG A 15 12.44 -5.27 12.10
C ARG A 15 13.44 -4.22 11.58
N LYS A 16 13.01 -3.30 10.71
CA LYS A 16 13.84 -2.22 10.17
C LYS A 16 13.60 -0.86 10.83
N VAL A 17 12.68 -0.79 11.79
CA VAL A 17 12.46 0.44 12.54
C VAL A 17 13.52 0.53 13.63
N GLU A 18 14.35 1.57 13.57
CA GLU A 18 15.34 1.83 14.62
C GLU A 18 14.63 2.29 15.89
N HIS A 19 14.91 1.62 17.01
CA HIS A 19 14.33 1.92 18.33
C HIS A 19 12.81 2.09 18.32
N PRO A 20 12.02 1.04 17.92
CA PRO A 20 10.58 1.17 17.84
C PRO A 20 9.98 1.45 19.23
N ARG A 21 9.11 2.44 19.33
CA ARG A 21 8.40 2.82 20.56
C ARG A 21 7.24 1.85 20.84
N THR A 22 6.60 1.34 19.77
CA THR A 22 5.41 0.52 19.81
C THR A 22 5.51 -0.61 18.79
N GLU A 23 4.59 -1.56 18.85
CA GLU A 23 4.47 -2.62 17.83
C GLU A 23 3.92 -2.12 16.49
N PHE A 24 3.37 -0.90 16.42
CA PHE A 24 2.75 -0.30 15.25
C PHE A 24 3.60 0.78 14.56
N ASP A 25 4.84 0.99 14.99
CA ASP A 25 5.69 2.03 14.40
C ASP A 25 6.01 1.79 12.92
N TRP A 26 5.85 0.57 12.42
CA TRP A 26 5.95 0.26 10.98
C TRP A 26 4.90 0.94 10.10
N LEU A 27 3.83 1.50 10.70
CA LEU A 27 2.77 2.20 9.96
C LEU A 27 3.26 3.53 9.37
N THR A 28 3.86 4.37 10.19
CA THR A 28 4.33 5.71 9.79
C THR A 28 5.42 6.22 10.74
N ARG A 29 6.19 7.20 10.28
CA ARG A 29 7.15 7.93 11.13
C ARG A 29 6.48 9.02 11.98
N ASP A 30 5.23 9.42 11.70
CA ASP A 30 4.49 10.37 12.55
C ASP A 30 3.97 9.66 13.81
N ALA A 31 4.67 9.86 14.92
CA ALA A 31 4.34 9.27 16.21
C ALA A 31 2.90 9.57 16.67
N ARG A 32 2.36 10.75 16.33
CA ARG A 32 0.99 11.15 16.70
C ARG A 32 -0.05 10.29 15.99
N ILE A 33 0.22 9.92 14.73
CA ILE A 33 -0.65 9.02 13.96
C ILE A 33 -0.61 7.62 14.56
N VAL A 34 0.58 7.12 14.90
CA VAL A 34 0.72 5.80 15.56
C VAL A 34 -0.03 5.78 16.89
N ASP A 35 0.12 6.84 17.71
CA ASP A 35 -0.57 6.94 19.01
C ASP A 35 -2.10 7.01 18.83
N ALA A 36 -2.59 7.75 17.82
CA ALA A 36 -4.01 7.80 17.48
C ALA A 36 -4.54 6.44 16.98
N TYR A 37 -3.76 5.69 16.19
CA TYR A 37 -4.09 4.34 15.76
C TYR A 37 -4.26 3.40 16.96
N ILE A 38 -3.32 3.42 17.90
CA ILE A 38 -3.36 2.58 19.11
C ILE A 38 -4.56 2.93 20.00
N ALA A 39 -4.90 4.21 20.11
CA ALA A 39 -6.03 4.67 20.92
C ALA A 39 -7.40 4.39 20.28
N HIS A 40 -7.45 4.09 18.97
CA HIS A 40 -8.71 3.94 18.27
C HIS A 40 -9.28 2.51 18.43
N PRO A 41 -10.54 2.35 18.90
CA PRO A 41 -11.10 1.05 19.25
C PRO A 41 -11.31 0.11 18.05
N MET A 42 -11.28 0.64 16.82
CA MET A 42 -11.41 -0.14 15.58
C MET A 42 -10.07 -0.46 14.93
N CYS A 43 -8.94 -0.13 15.58
CA CYS A 43 -7.59 -0.36 15.06
C CYS A 43 -6.80 -1.29 16.00
N GLY A 44 -5.76 -1.92 15.48
CA GLY A 44 -4.84 -2.74 16.28
C GLY A 44 -5.44 -3.99 16.93
N PHE A 45 -6.60 -4.46 16.49
CA PHE A 45 -7.20 -5.68 17.01
C PHE A 45 -6.54 -6.93 16.40
N THR A 46 -6.51 -8.02 17.16
CA THR A 46 -6.04 -9.31 16.66
C THR A 46 -7.08 -9.91 15.70
N GLU A 47 -6.67 -10.22 14.50
CA GLU A 47 -7.51 -10.74 13.44
C GLU A 47 -8.00 -12.17 13.75
N THR A 48 -9.14 -12.52 13.19
CA THR A 48 -9.59 -13.91 13.19
C THR A 48 -8.91 -14.70 12.07
N THR A 49 -8.72 -15.99 12.27
CA THR A 49 -8.23 -16.91 11.22
C THR A 49 -9.09 -16.83 9.95
N GLY A 50 -10.42 -16.64 10.12
CA GLY A 50 -11.35 -16.46 9.00
C GLY A 50 -11.04 -15.22 8.18
N LEU A 51 -10.83 -14.07 8.83
CA LEU A 51 -10.47 -12.82 8.16
C LEU A 51 -9.17 -12.97 7.36
N LEU A 52 -8.12 -13.52 7.97
CA LEU A 52 -6.83 -13.73 7.29
C LEU A 52 -6.96 -14.69 6.10
N ARG A 53 -7.72 -15.79 6.25
CA ARG A 53 -8.00 -16.73 5.15
C ARG A 53 -8.71 -16.03 3.99
N ASP A 54 -9.72 -15.24 4.27
CA ASP A 54 -10.52 -14.57 3.25
C ASP A 54 -9.70 -13.48 2.54
N LEU A 55 -8.87 -12.73 3.29
CA LEU A 55 -7.90 -11.77 2.75
C LEU A 55 -6.92 -12.46 1.78
N MET A 56 -6.27 -13.54 2.22
CA MET A 56 -5.33 -14.29 1.39
C MET A 56 -6.02 -14.90 0.16
N THR A 57 -7.25 -15.33 0.28
CA THR A 57 -8.05 -15.83 -0.84
C THR A 57 -8.32 -14.73 -1.85
N GLY A 58 -8.68 -13.52 -1.38
CA GLY A 58 -8.88 -12.34 -2.23
C GLY A 58 -7.60 -11.95 -2.97
N ILE A 59 -6.46 -11.87 -2.26
CA ILE A 59 -5.16 -11.56 -2.86
C ILE A 59 -4.82 -12.58 -3.95
N ARG A 60 -4.92 -13.88 -3.65
CA ARG A 60 -4.67 -14.94 -4.65
C ARG A 60 -5.60 -14.85 -5.86
N TYR A 61 -6.83 -14.40 -5.68
CA TYR A 61 -7.78 -14.22 -6.77
C TYR A 61 -7.38 -13.07 -7.70
N ILE A 62 -7.06 -11.90 -7.15
CA ILE A 62 -6.72 -10.71 -7.94
C ILE A 62 -5.37 -10.85 -8.66
N GLU A 63 -4.45 -11.67 -8.15
CA GLU A 63 -3.14 -11.92 -8.74
C GLU A 63 -3.13 -13.00 -9.83
N LYS A 64 -4.27 -13.68 -10.07
CA LYS A 64 -4.36 -14.69 -11.14
C LYS A 64 -4.14 -14.05 -12.52
N PRO A 65 -3.44 -14.75 -13.44
CA PRO A 65 -3.26 -14.26 -14.81
C PRO A 65 -4.57 -13.88 -15.50
N GLU A 66 -5.64 -14.64 -15.25
CA GLU A 66 -6.97 -14.40 -15.82
C GLU A 66 -7.58 -13.09 -15.29
N SER A 67 -7.41 -12.81 -13.98
CA SER A 67 -7.88 -11.58 -13.35
C SER A 67 -7.14 -10.37 -13.91
N LEU A 68 -5.83 -10.46 -14.06
CA LEU A 68 -5.00 -9.41 -14.65
C LEU A 68 -5.33 -9.23 -16.14
N ALA A 69 -5.57 -10.33 -16.87
CA ALA A 69 -5.95 -10.28 -18.26
C ALA A 69 -7.31 -9.59 -18.51
N ALA A 70 -8.24 -9.71 -17.56
CA ALA A 70 -9.57 -9.10 -17.63
C ALA A 70 -9.58 -7.58 -17.39
N MET A 71 -8.49 -7.00 -16.90
CA MET A 71 -8.40 -5.57 -16.60
C MET A 71 -8.43 -4.75 -17.90
N ARG A 72 -9.03 -3.54 -17.85
CA ARG A 72 -8.99 -2.57 -18.95
C ARG A 72 -7.56 -2.09 -19.18
N LYS A 73 -7.04 -2.28 -20.39
CA LYS A 73 -5.63 -2.04 -20.72
C LYS A 73 -5.28 -0.56 -20.82
N GLU A 74 -6.28 0.28 -21.09
CA GLU A 74 -6.14 1.73 -21.24
C GLU A 74 -6.21 2.48 -19.89
N LEU A 75 -6.53 1.77 -18.79
CA LEU A 75 -6.62 2.39 -17.48
C LEU A 75 -5.21 2.74 -16.97
N PRO A 76 -4.92 4.02 -16.73
CA PRO A 76 -3.66 4.40 -16.09
C PRO A 76 -3.62 3.87 -14.65
N VAL A 77 -2.47 3.37 -14.24
CA VAL A 77 -2.26 2.83 -12.89
C VAL A 77 -1.02 3.44 -12.25
N PHE A 78 -1.18 3.95 -11.06
CA PHE A 78 -0.09 4.51 -10.27
C PHE A 78 0.13 3.71 -8.98
N PHE A 79 1.22 2.98 -8.92
CA PHE A 79 1.67 2.29 -7.71
C PHE A 79 2.53 3.23 -6.88
N ILE A 80 2.12 3.48 -5.64
CA ILE A 80 2.86 4.31 -4.69
C ILE A 80 3.02 3.54 -3.36
N ALA A 81 4.19 3.60 -2.77
CA ALA A 81 4.47 2.92 -1.50
C ALA A 81 5.67 3.51 -0.78
N GLY A 82 5.80 3.22 0.50
CA GLY A 82 7.01 3.54 1.26
C GLY A 82 8.16 2.58 0.97
N GLY A 83 9.38 3.11 0.95
CA GLY A 83 10.62 2.33 0.82
C GLY A 83 10.93 1.49 2.04
N ASP A 84 10.41 1.88 3.21
CA ASP A 84 10.55 1.16 4.47
C ASP A 84 9.28 0.40 4.87
N ASP A 85 8.32 0.24 3.95
CA ASP A 85 7.10 -0.53 4.16
C ASP A 85 7.38 -2.05 4.11
N PRO A 86 7.25 -2.77 5.25
CA PRO A 86 7.44 -4.21 5.31
C PRO A 86 6.38 -4.99 4.52
N VAL A 87 5.14 -4.47 4.42
CA VAL A 87 4.03 -5.12 3.70
C VAL A 87 4.31 -5.17 2.21
N GLY A 88 4.81 -4.07 1.65
CA GLY A 88 5.26 -3.97 0.27
C GLY A 88 6.63 -4.61 0.00
N ASN A 89 7.18 -5.36 0.97
CA ASN A 89 8.52 -5.92 0.92
C ASN A 89 9.56 -4.84 0.53
N TYR A 90 9.47 -3.69 1.21
CA TYR A 90 10.39 -2.56 1.02
C TYR A 90 10.43 -2.09 -0.45
N GLY A 91 9.26 -1.96 -1.05
CA GLY A 91 9.05 -1.54 -2.43
C GLY A 91 9.28 -2.64 -3.48
N LYS A 92 9.89 -3.77 -3.13
CA LYS A 92 10.15 -4.87 -4.08
C LYS A 92 8.85 -5.53 -4.54
N GLY A 93 7.93 -5.84 -3.62
CA GLY A 93 6.62 -6.41 -3.93
C GLY A 93 5.80 -5.49 -4.82
N VAL A 94 5.82 -4.18 -4.52
CA VAL A 94 5.12 -3.17 -5.32
C VAL A 94 5.63 -3.12 -6.77
N ARG A 95 6.95 -3.16 -6.97
CA ARG A 95 7.55 -3.23 -8.31
C ARG A 95 7.17 -4.52 -9.04
N GLN A 96 7.15 -5.66 -8.35
CA GLN A 96 6.71 -6.93 -8.92
C GLN A 96 5.24 -6.88 -9.36
N SER A 97 4.34 -6.28 -8.56
CA SER A 97 2.94 -6.07 -8.94
C SER A 97 2.82 -5.18 -10.17
N ALA A 98 3.55 -4.06 -10.21
CA ALA A 98 3.56 -3.18 -11.38
C ALA A 98 4.06 -3.90 -12.65
N ASP A 99 5.08 -4.75 -12.52
CA ASP A 99 5.59 -5.54 -13.65
C ASP A 99 4.58 -6.60 -14.11
N ALA A 100 3.80 -7.20 -13.18
CA ALA A 100 2.72 -8.11 -13.54
C ALA A 100 1.61 -7.39 -14.35
N PHE A 101 1.28 -6.15 -13.97
CA PHE A 101 0.33 -5.31 -14.71
C PHE A 101 0.84 -4.97 -16.11
N ARG A 102 2.10 -4.58 -16.26
CA ARG A 102 2.74 -4.34 -17.57
C ARG A 102 2.73 -5.60 -18.43
N LYS A 103 3.10 -6.75 -17.86
CA LYS A 103 3.07 -8.05 -18.58
C LYS A 103 1.66 -8.46 -18.99
N ALA A 104 0.64 -8.07 -18.24
CA ALA A 104 -0.76 -8.29 -18.59
C ALA A 104 -1.25 -7.33 -19.71
N GLY A 105 -0.40 -6.43 -20.21
CA GLY A 105 -0.70 -5.52 -21.31
C GLY A 105 -1.26 -4.16 -20.91
N MET A 106 -1.16 -3.77 -19.63
CA MET A 106 -1.51 -2.41 -19.21
C MET A 106 -0.56 -1.40 -19.85
N ALA A 107 -1.12 -0.41 -20.56
CA ALA A 107 -0.33 0.54 -21.36
C ALA A 107 0.38 1.61 -20.53
N ASP A 108 -0.23 2.03 -19.42
CA ASP A 108 0.25 3.12 -18.56
C ASP A 108 0.34 2.66 -17.11
N VAL A 109 1.55 2.28 -16.68
CA VAL A 109 1.83 1.82 -15.31
C VAL A 109 3.03 2.57 -14.75
N SER A 110 2.77 3.46 -13.82
CA SER A 110 3.78 4.24 -13.09
C SER A 110 4.04 3.67 -11.70
N VAL A 111 5.27 3.84 -11.21
CA VAL A 111 5.67 3.41 -9.85
C VAL A 111 6.48 4.50 -9.20
N HIS A 112 6.10 4.92 -8.00
CA HIS A 112 6.92 5.77 -7.15
C HIS A 112 7.07 5.13 -5.75
N ILE A 113 8.32 4.97 -5.31
CA ILE A 113 8.64 4.48 -3.97
C ILE A 113 9.28 5.64 -3.20
N TYR A 114 8.61 6.09 -2.15
CA TYR A 114 9.06 7.19 -1.30
C TYR A 114 10.13 6.68 -0.32
N PRO A 115 11.37 7.15 -0.43
CA PRO A 115 12.44 6.74 0.49
C PRO A 115 12.05 7.04 1.95
N LEU A 116 12.43 6.15 2.87
CA LEU A 116 12.22 6.27 4.31
C LEU A 116 10.74 6.26 4.74
N CYS A 117 9.76 6.44 3.84
CA CYS A 117 8.35 6.31 4.19
C CYS A 117 8.01 4.86 4.53
N ARG A 118 7.15 4.70 5.54
CA ARG A 118 6.64 3.40 5.99
C ARG A 118 5.32 3.05 5.27
N HIS A 119 4.49 2.23 5.88
CA HIS A 119 3.29 1.66 5.24
C HIS A 119 2.24 2.70 4.85
N GLU A 120 1.91 3.61 5.75
CA GLU A 120 0.85 4.60 5.54
C GLU A 120 1.39 5.91 4.95
N ILE A 121 1.79 5.90 3.69
CA ILE A 121 2.42 7.05 3.04
C ILE A 121 1.57 8.33 3.06
N LEU A 122 0.23 8.21 3.09
CA LEU A 122 -0.69 9.34 3.21
C LEU A 122 -0.76 9.93 4.62
N ASN A 123 -0.20 9.24 5.60
CA ASN A 123 -0.11 9.63 7.01
C ASN A 123 1.34 9.88 7.45
N GLU A 124 2.28 9.94 6.51
CA GLU A 124 3.69 10.16 6.78
C GLU A 124 4.01 11.63 7.13
N ILE A 125 5.18 11.86 7.70
CA ILE A 125 5.64 13.22 8.04
C ILE A 125 5.78 14.12 6.80
N ASN A 126 6.05 13.53 5.62
CA ASN A 126 6.12 14.22 4.32
C ASN A 126 4.90 13.94 3.43
N ARG A 127 3.72 13.70 4.00
CA ARG A 127 2.47 13.42 3.25
C ARG A 127 2.09 14.48 2.23
N GLU A 128 2.48 15.73 2.45
CA GLU A 128 2.17 16.81 1.49
C GLU A 128 2.88 16.61 0.14
N GLU A 129 4.10 16.06 0.15
CA GLU A 129 4.80 15.64 -1.06
C GLU A 129 4.00 14.54 -1.78
N VAL A 130 3.56 13.53 -1.03
CA VAL A 130 2.77 12.40 -1.57
C VAL A 130 1.46 12.91 -2.18
N TYR A 131 0.77 13.81 -1.50
CA TYR A 131 -0.46 14.43 -2.01
C TYR A 131 -0.21 15.22 -3.29
N GLY A 132 0.89 16.00 -3.34
CA GLY A 132 1.29 16.75 -4.52
C GLY A 132 1.53 15.84 -5.72
N ASP A 133 2.26 14.75 -5.55
CA ASP A 133 2.56 13.79 -6.61
C ASP A 133 1.29 13.09 -7.13
N ILE A 134 0.39 12.67 -6.21
CA ILE A 134 -0.89 12.07 -6.58
C ILE A 134 -1.73 13.07 -7.39
N LEU A 135 -1.84 14.31 -6.94
CA LEU A 135 -2.58 15.36 -7.64
C LEU A 135 -1.99 15.68 -9.00
N GLN A 136 -0.67 15.74 -9.11
CA GLN A 136 0.01 15.95 -10.38
C GLN A 136 -0.26 14.78 -11.34
N TRP A 137 -0.14 13.54 -10.85
CA TRP A 137 -0.42 12.35 -11.66
C TRP A 137 -1.87 12.32 -12.13
N LEU A 138 -2.85 12.53 -11.25
CA LEU A 138 -4.27 12.63 -11.60
C LEU A 138 -4.51 13.71 -12.64
N SER A 139 -3.96 14.91 -12.44
CA SER A 139 -4.14 16.04 -13.36
C SER A 139 -3.60 15.75 -14.77
N SER A 140 -2.51 14.97 -14.87
CA SER A 140 -1.92 14.58 -16.16
C SER A 140 -2.76 13.53 -16.91
N HIS A 141 -3.57 12.75 -16.18
CA HIS A 141 -4.42 11.67 -16.75
C HIS A 141 -5.90 12.05 -16.89
N MET A 142 -6.32 13.17 -16.31
CA MET A 142 -7.67 13.68 -16.52
C MET A 142 -7.79 14.23 -17.94
N LYS A 143 -8.75 13.72 -18.72
CA LYS A 143 -9.08 14.35 -20.01
C LYS A 143 -9.50 15.79 -19.75
N LYS A 144 -8.82 16.75 -20.38
CA LYS A 144 -9.34 18.11 -20.46
C LYS A 144 -10.72 18.02 -21.11
N SER A 145 -11.78 18.32 -20.36
CA SER A 145 -13.11 18.50 -20.95
C SER A 145 -12.98 19.63 -21.96
N SER A 146 -13.07 19.32 -23.24
CA SER A 146 -13.21 20.36 -24.27
C SER A 146 -14.47 21.15 -23.92
N PRO A 147 -14.44 22.49 -23.87
CA PRO A 147 -15.65 23.27 -23.71
C PRO A 147 -16.57 22.90 -24.88
N SER A 148 -17.81 22.50 -24.58
CA SER A 148 -18.84 22.30 -25.57
C SER A 148 -19.04 23.61 -26.31
N THR A 149 -18.65 23.69 -27.56
CA THR A 149 -19.00 24.78 -28.50
C THR A 149 -20.47 24.69 -28.87
#